data_f690d451a6785d3a000e8ff4361e1299
#
_entry.id   f690d451a6785d3a000e8ff4361e1299
#
_cell.length_a   1.000
_cell.length_b   1.000
_cell.length_c   1.000
_cell.angle_alpha   90.00
_cell.angle_beta   90.00
_cell.angle_gamma   90.00
#
_symmetry.space_group_name_H-M   'P 1'
#
loop_
_entity.id
_entity.type
_entity.pdbx_description
1 polymer ?
#
loop_
_entity_poly.entity_id
_entity_poly.type
_entity_poly.pdbx_seq_one_letter_code
_entity_poly.pdbx_strand_id
1 'polypeptide(L)'
;MSSLNKQRSVAFQLILLFTVASGLLLACGLGIFYSIVVRHAVAEDNSVLADKMFALSADLRENGPENLGEELTARRAGQHTPYWIRILDAQGRVIAETPQMDRMIPSQIFPTGREPADAIRSRKDYRSAGKLFSLVAFNEHSAGQAYTLQLAQDRSSDEQVERNFALLFIAVLFGGVVASALIAIVVTRRGLRPLREMTESLHRIGPDQLKQRIGSTGWPRELQPLAIAFDQMLKRLDDSFTRLSQFSADLAHELRTPIANMLGETQVALTRDRTATEYRETLESTVAECERLSRIVDNLLFVARVDAASEPIARKQFDARAEVEKIAEFYQTVADDRHVTIRCSGNGQIYADPDLFERAVGNLLDNALRFTPENGSIQIALCQHEADFEVAISDNGCGIAAEHLPRVFDRFYRAESSRGSDGAGLGLALVKSIVDLHGGSALIESELGRGTTVKLVFPLSPNKSQHSVSVSGTMTKR
;
A
#
# COMPACT_ATOMS: atom_id res chain seq x y z
N MET A 1 -20.09 1.77 -23.31
CA MET A 1 -20.63 2.55 -22.16
C MET A 1 -20.13 1.87 -20.89
N SER A 2 -18.99 2.28 -20.40
CA SER A 2 -18.36 1.70 -19.21
C SER A 2 -18.90 2.43 -17.98
N SER A 3 -19.54 1.69 -17.09
CA SER A 3 -19.94 2.15 -15.76
C SER A 3 -18.68 2.55 -15.00
N LEU A 4 -18.39 3.84 -14.96
CA LEU A 4 -17.45 4.44 -14.03
C LEU A 4 -17.97 4.17 -12.61
N ASN A 5 -17.48 3.09 -12.02
CA ASN A 5 -17.63 2.79 -10.60
C ASN A 5 -16.97 3.96 -9.85
N LYS A 6 -17.78 4.92 -9.42
CA LYS A 6 -17.35 6.13 -8.71
C LYS A 6 -16.79 5.64 -7.36
N GLN A 7 -15.51 5.29 -7.35
CA GLN A 7 -14.81 4.89 -6.12
C GLN A 7 -14.96 6.03 -5.11
N ARG A 8 -15.77 5.79 -4.09
CA ARG A 8 -15.98 6.76 -3.01
C ARG A 8 -14.65 6.99 -2.31
N SER A 9 -14.27 8.25 -2.14
CA SER A 9 -13.05 8.63 -1.43
C SER A 9 -12.99 7.93 -0.07
N VAL A 10 -11.84 7.34 0.28
CA VAL A 10 -11.59 6.72 1.59
C VAL A 10 -11.90 7.70 2.73
N ALA A 11 -11.58 8.99 2.54
CA ALA A 11 -11.93 10.04 3.48
C ALA A 11 -13.44 10.14 3.72
N PHE A 12 -14.24 10.07 2.64
CA PHE A 12 -15.70 10.11 2.76
C PHE A 12 -16.25 8.87 3.50
N GLN A 13 -15.70 7.69 3.21
CA GLN A 13 -16.13 6.46 3.88
C GLN A 13 -15.82 6.50 5.39
N LEU A 14 -14.62 6.97 5.77
CA LEU A 14 -14.23 7.11 7.17
C LEU A 14 -15.10 8.13 7.91
N ILE A 15 -15.36 9.30 7.31
CA ILE A 15 -16.25 10.33 7.90
C ILE A 15 -17.65 9.76 8.10
N LEU A 16 -18.21 9.11 7.07
CA LEU A 16 -19.55 8.51 7.15
C LEU A 16 -19.63 7.43 8.23
N LEU A 17 -18.67 6.49 8.23
CA LEU A 17 -18.62 5.40 9.20
C LEU A 17 -18.55 5.94 10.65
N PHE A 18 -17.65 6.88 10.90
CA PHE A 18 -17.47 7.46 12.22
C PHE A 18 -18.72 8.22 12.67
N THR A 19 -19.32 9.04 11.79
CA THR A 19 -20.53 9.81 12.11
C THR A 19 -21.72 8.90 12.39
N VAL A 20 -21.92 7.85 11.58
CA VAL A 20 -23.00 6.88 11.79
C VAL A 20 -22.79 6.07 13.08
N ALA A 21 -21.58 5.56 13.31
CA ALA A 21 -21.28 4.80 14.52
C ALA A 21 -21.46 5.63 15.79
N SER A 22 -20.95 6.87 15.82
CA SER A 22 -21.11 7.78 16.94
C SER A 22 -22.59 8.17 17.14
N GLY A 23 -23.33 8.42 16.05
CA GLY A 23 -24.75 8.74 16.09
C GLY A 23 -25.58 7.61 16.67
N LEU A 24 -25.34 6.37 16.26
CA LEU A 24 -26.00 5.18 16.80
C LEU A 24 -25.69 4.97 18.30
N LEU A 25 -24.44 5.12 18.69
CA LEU A 25 -24.04 4.97 20.09
C LEU A 25 -24.69 6.04 20.96
N LEU A 26 -24.73 7.30 20.50
CA LEU A 26 -25.38 8.39 21.20
C LEU A 26 -26.90 8.17 21.28
N ALA A 27 -27.53 7.76 20.19
CA ALA A 27 -28.98 7.48 20.16
C ALA A 27 -29.34 6.32 21.10
N CYS A 28 -28.55 5.26 21.14
CA CYS A 28 -28.75 4.14 22.05
C CYS A 28 -28.61 4.58 23.53
N GLY A 29 -27.53 5.29 23.85
CA GLY A 29 -27.29 5.79 25.21
C GLY A 29 -28.37 6.73 25.71
N LEU A 30 -28.76 7.73 24.88
CA LEU A 30 -29.84 8.65 25.19
C LEU A 30 -31.19 7.93 25.28
N GLY A 31 -31.48 6.97 24.39
CA GLY A 31 -32.71 6.19 24.41
C GLY A 31 -32.86 5.33 25.68
N ILE A 32 -31.80 4.70 26.13
CA ILE A 32 -31.77 3.96 27.38
C ILE A 32 -32.01 4.92 28.56
N PHE A 33 -31.29 6.04 28.60
CA PHE A 33 -31.43 7.04 29.66
C PHE A 33 -32.85 7.58 29.70
N TYR A 34 -33.44 7.98 28.56
CA TYR A 34 -34.82 8.42 28.47
C TYR A 34 -35.81 7.38 29.00
N SER A 35 -35.63 6.12 28.59
CA SER A 35 -36.48 5.01 29.08
C SER A 35 -36.41 4.82 30.60
N ILE A 36 -35.23 5.00 31.20
CA ILE A 36 -35.06 4.90 32.66
C ILE A 36 -35.78 6.07 33.35
N VAL A 37 -35.58 7.29 32.87
CA VAL A 37 -36.23 8.51 33.44
C VAL A 37 -37.73 8.41 33.37
N VAL A 38 -38.29 8.07 32.21
CA VAL A 38 -39.76 7.95 32.04
C VAL A 38 -40.33 6.83 32.92
N ARG A 39 -39.70 5.68 33.01
CA ARG A 39 -40.12 4.59 33.90
C ARG A 39 -40.09 5.00 35.37
N HIS A 40 -39.07 5.74 35.77
CA HIS A 40 -38.96 6.22 37.16
C HIS A 40 -40.04 7.21 37.47
N ALA A 41 -40.31 8.19 36.61
CA ALA A 41 -41.39 9.20 36.74
C ALA A 41 -42.77 8.54 36.84
N VAL A 42 -43.06 7.53 35.97
CA VAL A 42 -44.31 6.80 36.02
C VAL A 42 -44.46 5.98 37.32
N ALA A 43 -43.37 5.40 37.83
CA ALA A 43 -43.39 4.65 39.10
C ALA A 43 -43.62 5.58 40.29
N GLU A 44 -43.01 6.77 40.31
CA GLU A 44 -43.19 7.78 41.33
C GLU A 44 -44.64 8.30 41.35
N ASP A 45 -45.20 8.65 40.19
CA ASP A 45 -46.62 9.06 40.06
C ASP A 45 -47.58 8.00 40.59
N ASN A 46 -47.33 6.74 40.26
CA ASN A 46 -48.17 5.65 40.75
C ASN A 46 -48.07 5.49 42.28
N SER A 47 -46.91 5.70 42.90
CA SER A 47 -46.74 5.63 44.34
C SER A 47 -47.50 6.76 45.06
N VAL A 48 -47.38 8.00 44.54
CA VAL A 48 -48.08 9.17 45.08
C VAL A 48 -49.61 9.02 44.95
N LEU A 49 -50.08 8.47 43.82
CA LEU A 49 -51.50 8.15 43.64
C LEU A 49 -52.00 7.10 44.62
N ALA A 50 -51.19 6.03 44.87
CA ALA A 50 -51.47 4.98 45.85
C ALA A 50 -51.60 5.57 47.27
N ASP A 51 -50.63 6.35 47.69
CA ASP A 51 -50.63 6.97 49.02
C ASP A 51 -51.88 7.85 49.22
N LYS A 52 -52.31 8.60 48.20
CA LYS A 52 -53.53 9.42 48.24
C LYS A 52 -54.79 8.57 48.33
N MET A 53 -54.85 7.43 47.62
CA MET A 53 -55.94 6.46 47.71
C MET A 53 -56.05 5.86 49.10
N PHE A 54 -54.92 5.40 49.68
CA PHE A 54 -54.91 4.85 51.04
C PHE A 54 -55.33 5.91 52.10
N ALA A 55 -54.86 7.14 51.96
CA ALA A 55 -55.26 8.24 52.82
C ALA A 55 -56.78 8.50 52.76
N LEU A 56 -57.35 8.53 51.52
CA LEU A 56 -58.80 8.69 51.32
C LEU A 56 -59.61 7.51 51.87
N SER A 57 -59.11 6.27 51.75
CA SER A 57 -59.74 5.08 52.34
C SER A 57 -59.77 5.17 53.87
N ALA A 58 -58.68 5.57 54.49
CA ALA A 58 -58.59 5.73 55.94
C ALA A 58 -59.57 6.82 56.43
N ASP A 59 -59.57 7.98 55.76
CA ASP A 59 -60.44 9.10 56.11
C ASP A 59 -61.92 8.76 55.97
N LEU A 60 -62.30 8.06 54.89
CA LEU A 60 -63.69 7.59 54.72
C LEU A 60 -64.10 6.59 55.81
N ARG A 61 -63.22 5.73 56.32
CA ARG A 61 -63.49 4.76 57.39
C ARG A 61 -63.61 5.41 58.74
N GLU A 62 -62.78 6.41 59.03
CA GLU A 62 -62.72 7.07 60.33
C GLU A 62 -63.84 8.18 60.48
N ASN A 63 -63.92 9.03 59.45
CA ASN A 63 -64.73 10.21 59.52
C ASN A 63 -66.12 10.14 58.80
N GLY A 64 -66.28 9.03 58.02
CA GLY A 64 -67.49 8.79 57.24
C GLY A 64 -67.61 9.67 55.97
N PRO A 65 -68.63 9.38 55.10
CA PRO A 65 -68.76 10.07 53.80
C PRO A 65 -69.25 11.52 53.93
N GLU A 66 -69.91 11.86 54.98
CA GLU A 66 -70.46 13.22 55.18
C GLU A 66 -69.32 14.21 55.49
N ASN A 67 -68.46 13.92 56.42
CA ASN A 67 -67.35 14.78 56.79
C ASN A 67 -66.36 14.95 55.65
N LEU A 68 -66.00 13.84 54.95
CA LEU A 68 -65.15 13.87 53.76
C LEU A 68 -65.85 14.71 52.65
N GLY A 69 -67.18 14.59 52.50
CA GLY A 69 -67.97 15.38 51.56
C GLY A 69 -67.95 16.87 51.84
N GLU A 70 -68.05 17.28 53.13
CA GLU A 70 -67.93 18.67 53.53
C GLU A 70 -66.57 19.26 53.23
N GLU A 71 -65.47 18.48 53.49
CA GLU A 71 -64.11 18.90 53.15
C GLU A 71 -63.91 19.08 51.62
N LEU A 72 -64.43 18.16 50.81
CA LEU A 72 -64.36 18.25 49.36
C LEU A 72 -65.13 19.42 48.79
N THR A 73 -66.31 19.73 49.33
CA THR A 73 -67.17 20.85 48.88
C THR A 73 -66.71 22.18 49.41
N ALA A 74 -66.07 22.23 50.57
CA ALA A 74 -65.50 23.47 51.14
C ALA A 74 -64.33 24.01 50.38
N ARG A 75 -63.68 23.19 49.55
CA ARG A 75 -62.57 23.60 48.64
C ARG A 75 -63.14 24.67 47.64
N ARG A 76 -62.58 25.88 47.70
CA ARG A 76 -62.99 26.98 46.82
C ARG A 76 -62.72 26.71 45.37
N ALA A 77 -63.69 26.97 44.50
CA ALA A 77 -63.47 26.94 43.06
C ALA A 77 -62.34 27.88 42.70
N GLY A 78 -61.27 27.36 42.08
CA GLY A 78 -60.06 28.11 41.66
C GLY A 78 -58.78 27.77 42.42
N GLN A 79 -58.81 26.99 43.49
CA GLN A 79 -57.57 26.37 44.03
C GLN A 79 -57.11 25.27 43.08
N HIS A 80 -55.88 25.38 42.61
CA HIS A 80 -55.21 24.25 41.85
C HIS A 80 -55.05 23.05 42.79
N THR A 81 -56.05 22.19 42.75
CA THR A 81 -55.96 20.90 43.44
C THR A 81 -55.39 19.87 42.47
N PRO A 82 -54.30 19.22 42.79
CA PRO A 82 -53.72 18.17 41.94
C PRO A 82 -54.65 16.95 41.81
N TYR A 83 -55.66 16.86 42.68
CA TYR A 83 -56.59 15.70 42.78
C TYR A 83 -58.03 16.15 42.74
N TRP A 84 -58.85 15.41 41.99
CA TRP A 84 -60.29 15.54 41.88
C TRP A 84 -60.93 14.27 42.41
N ILE A 85 -61.81 14.36 43.33
CA ILE A 85 -62.38 13.25 44.08
C ILE A 85 -63.89 13.30 43.98
N ARG A 86 -64.54 12.14 43.77
CA ARG A 86 -65.97 11.93 43.79
C ARG A 86 -66.32 10.67 44.61
N ILE A 87 -67.29 10.74 45.43
CA ILE A 87 -67.81 9.64 46.27
C ILE A 87 -69.16 9.25 45.72
N LEU A 88 -69.34 7.99 45.40
CA LEU A 88 -70.59 7.39 44.93
C LEU A 88 -71.08 6.36 45.96
N ASP A 89 -72.43 6.31 46.11
CA ASP A 89 -73.09 5.27 46.91
C ASP A 89 -73.14 3.90 46.17
N ALA A 90 -73.72 2.91 46.83
CA ALA A 90 -73.82 1.53 46.24
C ALA A 90 -74.72 1.51 44.99
N GLN A 91 -75.59 2.54 44.80
CA GLN A 91 -76.46 2.71 43.64
C GLN A 91 -75.80 3.56 42.53
N GLY A 92 -74.62 4.06 42.75
CA GLY A 92 -73.86 4.88 41.78
C GLY A 92 -74.30 6.32 41.81
N ARG A 93 -75.00 6.82 42.83
CA ARG A 93 -75.37 8.21 42.97
C ARG A 93 -74.24 8.99 43.66
N VAL A 94 -74.00 10.20 43.20
CA VAL A 94 -72.98 11.09 43.77
C VAL A 94 -73.41 11.59 45.13
N ILE A 95 -72.60 11.29 46.16
CA ILE A 95 -72.77 11.81 47.52
C ILE A 95 -72.07 13.16 47.65
N ALA A 96 -70.80 13.22 47.19
CA ALA A 96 -70.00 14.43 47.22
C ALA A 96 -69.01 14.40 46.08
N GLU A 97 -68.60 15.53 45.58
CA GLU A 97 -67.58 15.69 44.58
C GLU A 97 -66.77 16.98 44.66
N THR A 98 -65.55 16.99 44.18
CA THR A 98 -64.77 18.24 44.03
C THR A 98 -65.44 19.18 43.04
N PRO A 99 -65.57 20.48 43.36
CA PRO A 99 -66.31 21.48 42.53
C PRO A 99 -65.80 21.40 41.05
N GLN A 100 -66.81 21.43 40.13
CA GLN A 100 -66.62 21.38 38.65
C GLN A 100 -66.11 20.00 38.08
N MET A 101 -65.95 18.92 38.92
CA MET A 101 -65.51 17.64 38.45
C MET A 101 -66.43 17.03 37.40
N ASP A 102 -67.74 17.12 37.59
CA ASP A 102 -68.74 16.57 36.67
C ASP A 102 -68.65 17.16 35.27
N ARG A 103 -68.32 18.45 35.16
CA ARG A 103 -68.18 19.17 33.87
C ARG A 103 -66.90 18.75 33.11
N MET A 104 -65.88 18.40 33.86
CA MET A 104 -64.56 18.07 33.28
C MET A 104 -64.38 16.58 33.09
N ILE A 105 -64.88 15.76 34.04
CA ILE A 105 -64.63 14.30 34.05
C ILE A 105 -65.96 13.61 34.40
N PRO A 106 -66.73 13.18 33.38
CA PRO A 106 -67.97 12.44 33.61
C PRO A 106 -67.71 11.12 34.37
N SER A 107 -68.61 10.74 35.30
CA SER A 107 -68.46 9.55 36.13
C SER A 107 -68.34 8.23 35.38
N GLN A 108 -68.92 8.16 34.17
CA GLN A 108 -68.94 6.97 33.30
C GLN A 108 -67.61 6.62 32.68
N ILE A 109 -66.63 7.57 32.67
CA ILE A 109 -65.33 7.36 32.07
C ILE A 109 -64.34 6.62 32.99
N PHE A 110 -64.59 6.68 34.27
CA PHE A 110 -63.77 5.99 35.30
C PHE A 110 -63.75 4.48 35.06
N PRO A 111 -62.66 3.83 35.39
CA PRO A 111 -62.61 2.36 35.41
C PRO A 111 -63.58 1.80 36.47
N THR A 112 -63.92 0.52 36.36
CA THR A 112 -64.76 -0.17 37.36
C THR A 112 -64.02 -0.17 38.70
N GLY A 113 -64.74 0.20 39.75
CA GLY A 113 -64.20 0.21 41.13
C GLY A 113 -63.63 -1.17 41.51
N ARG A 114 -62.41 -1.21 42.03
CA ARG A 114 -61.71 -2.38 42.51
C ARG A 114 -61.28 -2.18 43.97
N GLU A 115 -60.70 -3.20 44.60
CA GLU A 115 -60.04 -2.97 45.87
C GLU A 115 -58.86 -1.99 45.72
N PRO A 116 -58.57 -1.17 46.75
CA PRO A 116 -57.54 -0.12 46.65
C PRO A 116 -56.17 -0.65 46.17
N ALA A 117 -55.78 -1.86 46.58
CA ALA A 117 -54.52 -2.47 46.17
C ALA A 117 -54.43 -2.77 44.67
N ASP A 118 -55.56 -3.06 44.00
CA ASP A 118 -55.60 -3.40 42.58
C ASP A 118 -56.06 -2.27 41.67
N ALA A 119 -56.60 -1.19 42.28
CA ALA A 119 -57.21 -0.07 41.55
C ALA A 119 -56.17 0.66 40.62
N ILE A 120 -54.91 0.79 41.05
CA ILE A 120 -53.86 1.45 40.27
C ILE A 120 -53.56 0.68 38.98
N ARG A 121 -53.69 -0.65 38.97
CA ARG A 121 -53.49 -1.47 37.76
C ARG A 121 -54.57 -1.23 36.70
N SER A 122 -55.72 -0.69 37.09
CA SER A 122 -56.83 -0.34 36.22
C SER A 122 -56.86 1.12 35.84
N ARG A 123 -55.81 1.89 36.15
CA ARG A 123 -55.65 3.31 35.80
C ARG A 123 -55.96 3.56 34.32
N LYS A 124 -56.73 4.58 34.04
CA LYS A 124 -57.07 5.04 32.68
C LYS A 124 -56.74 6.51 32.53
N ASP A 125 -56.04 6.84 31.47
CA ASP A 125 -55.75 8.23 31.15
C ASP A 125 -56.88 8.82 30.30
N TYR A 126 -57.29 10.05 30.61
CA TYR A 126 -58.36 10.77 29.94
C TYR A 126 -57.99 12.23 29.74
N ARG A 127 -58.25 12.73 28.54
CA ARG A 127 -57.96 14.13 28.20
C ARG A 127 -59.27 14.95 28.08
N SER A 128 -59.34 16.03 28.84
CA SER A 128 -60.48 16.97 28.85
C SER A 128 -60.00 18.38 29.02
N ALA A 129 -60.60 19.32 28.29
CA ALA A 129 -60.31 20.76 28.36
C ALA A 129 -58.80 21.11 28.28
N GLY A 130 -58.02 20.36 27.49
CA GLY A 130 -56.57 20.58 27.33
C GLY A 130 -55.74 20.04 28.48
N LYS A 131 -56.32 19.35 29.47
CA LYS A 131 -55.65 18.71 30.59
C LYS A 131 -55.67 17.22 30.46
N LEU A 132 -54.60 16.58 30.95
CA LEU A 132 -54.45 15.10 31.02
C LEU A 132 -54.72 14.64 32.45
N PHE A 133 -55.69 13.76 32.61
CA PHE A 133 -56.09 13.21 33.89
C PHE A 133 -55.77 11.69 33.94
N SER A 134 -55.20 11.24 35.05
CA SER A 134 -55.11 9.80 35.41
C SER A 134 -56.29 9.45 36.30
N LEU A 135 -57.15 8.57 35.84
CA LEU A 135 -58.40 8.16 36.49
C LEU A 135 -58.24 6.81 37.15
N VAL A 136 -58.64 6.74 38.43
CA VAL A 136 -58.69 5.48 39.22
C VAL A 136 -60.02 5.45 39.97
N ALA A 137 -60.61 4.28 40.09
CA ALA A 137 -61.78 4.06 40.93
C ALA A 137 -61.57 2.86 41.85
N PHE A 138 -61.90 3.01 43.13
CA PHE A 138 -61.76 1.97 44.11
C PHE A 138 -62.98 1.89 45.04
N ASN A 139 -63.26 0.67 45.50
CA ASN A 139 -64.41 0.42 46.40
C ASN A 139 -63.90 0.35 47.84
N GLU A 140 -64.71 0.97 48.76
CA GLU A 140 -64.40 1.00 50.16
C GLU A 140 -65.68 0.81 50.97
N HIS A 141 -65.55 0.29 52.20
CA HIS A 141 -66.68 0.08 53.08
C HIS A 141 -66.56 0.99 54.32
N SER A 142 -67.61 1.72 54.62
CA SER A 142 -67.68 2.48 55.86
C SER A 142 -69.09 2.31 56.47
N ALA A 143 -69.20 2.11 57.78
CA ALA A 143 -70.40 1.86 58.52
C ALA A 143 -71.34 0.78 57.93
N GLY A 144 -70.76 -0.30 57.30
CA GLY A 144 -71.55 -1.39 56.69
C GLY A 144 -72.12 -1.08 55.30
N GLN A 145 -71.81 0.05 54.73
CA GLN A 145 -72.21 0.45 53.36
C GLN A 145 -71.02 0.49 52.43
N ALA A 146 -71.24 0.08 51.18
CA ALA A 146 -70.19 0.13 50.12
C ALA A 146 -70.22 1.48 49.39
N TYR A 147 -69.05 2.05 49.23
CA TYR A 147 -68.83 3.29 48.49
C TYR A 147 -67.86 3.10 47.38
N THR A 148 -68.03 3.81 46.27
CA THR A 148 -67.01 3.85 45.19
C THR A 148 -66.39 5.25 45.17
N LEU A 149 -65.05 5.30 45.40
CA LEU A 149 -64.31 6.54 45.29
C LEU A 149 -63.69 6.61 43.88
N GLN A 150 -63.95 7.72 43.19
CA GLN A 150 -63.36 8.07 41.91
C GLN A 150 -62.33 9.17 42.15
N LEU A 151 -61.07 8.88 41.82
CA LEU A 151 -59.91 9.79 41.96
C LEU A 151 -59.33 10.09 40.59
N ALA A 152 -59.22 11.40 40.28
CA ALA A 152 -58.52 11.87 39.10
C ALA A 152 -57.34 12.77 39.49
N GLN A 153 -56.18 12.49 38.95
CA GLN A 153 -54.96 13.30 39.11
C GLN A 153 -54.70 14.09 37.84
N ASP A 154 -54.52 15.42 37.97
CA ASP A 154 -54.10 16.28 36.87
C ASP A 154 -52.60 16.05 36.60
N ARG A 155 -52.26 15.55 35.42
CA ARG A 155 -50.86 15.26 34.96
C ARG A 155 -50.42 16.20 33.84
N SER A 156 -51.09 17.30 33.63
CA SER A 156 -50.79 18.23 32.55
C SER A 156 -49.41 18.86 32.67
N SER A 157 -48.90 19.07 33.89
CA SER A 157 -47.53 19.54 34.15
C SER A 157 -46.49 18.48 33.76
N ASP A 158 -46.78 17.20 34.05
CA ASP A 158 -45.86 16.10 33.79
C ASP A 158 -45.73 15.85 32.27
N GLU A 159 -46.87 15.92 31.52
CA GLU A 159 -46.86 15.83 30.07
C GLU A 159 -46.01 16.95 29.43
N GLN A 160 -46.06 18.17 29.98
CA GLN A 160 -45.27 19.30 29.49
C GLN A 160 -43.76 19.08 29.77
N VAL A 161 -43.44 18.57 30.95
CA VAL A 161 -42.06 18.22 31.31
C VAL A 161 -41.52 17.10 30.41
N GLU A 162 -42.29 16.03 30.20
CA GLU A 162 -41.90 14.93 29.28
C GLU A 162 -41.64 15.44 27.87
N ARG A 163 -42.47 16.33 27.32
CA ARG A 163 -42.28 16.91 25.99
C ARG A 163 -41.03 17.78 25.93
N ASN A 164 -40.78 18.59 26.95
CA ASN A 164 -39.56 19.41 27.00
C ASN A 164 -38.31 18.57 27.08
N PHE A 165 -38.31 17.48 27.86
CA PHE A 165 -37.23 16.51 27.89
C PHE A 165 -37.03 15.84 26.54
N ALA A 166 -38.08 15.39 25.85
CA ALA A 166 -37.98 14.79 24.51
C ALA A 166 -37.36 15.77 23.49
N LEU A 167 -37.76 17.04 23.52
CA LEU A 167 -37.18 18.08 22.66
C LEU A 167 -35.70 18.30 22.99
N LEU A 168 -35.32 18.34 24.27
CA LEU A 168 -33.92 18.45 24.70
C LEU A 168 -33.09 17.27 24.20
N PHE A 169 -33.59 16.02 24.31
CA PHE A 169 -32.91 14.83 23.80
C PHE A 169 -32.68 14.89 22.28
N ILE A 170 -33.70 15.32 21.54
CA ILE A 170 -33.57 15.49 20.08
C ILE A 170 -32.50 16.54 19.77
N ALA A 171 -32.50 17.67 20.49
CA ALA A 171 -31.51 18.74 20.30
C ALA A 171 -30.05 18.24 20.62
N VAL A 172 -29.89 17.51 21.72
CA VAL A 172 -28.59 16.93 22.12
C VAL A 172 -28.14 15.88 21.11
N LEU A 173 -29.03 15.02 20.65
CA LEU A 173 -28.72 14.02 19.62
C LEU A 173 -28.27 14.69 18.31
N PHE A 174 -29.04 15.67 17.85
CA PHE A 174 -28.70 16.39 16.62
C PHE A 174 -27.37 17.14 16.76
N GLY A 175 -27.17 17.88 17.84
CA GLY A 175 -25.90 18.57 18.13
C GLY A 175 -24.70 17.62 18.22
N GLY A 176 -24.89 16.49 18.87
CA GLY A 176 -23.88 15.44 18.99
C GLY A 176 -23.48 14.81 17.64
N VAL A 177 -24.45 14.54 16.76
CA VAL A 177 -24.20 14.04 15.41
C VAL A 177 -23.43 15.08 14.57
N VAL A 178 -23.83 16.35 14.62
CA VAL A 178 -23.14 17.44 13.92
C VAL A 178 -21.73 17.62 14.43
N ALA A 179 -21.52 17.64 15.75
CA ALA A 179 -20.19 17.72 16.36
C ALA A 179 -19.31 16.53 15.96
N SER A 180 -19.86 15.33 15.99
CA SER A 180 -19.17 14.10 15.54
C SER A 180 -18.75 14.18 14.07
N ALA A 181 -19.60 14.69 13.19
CA ALA A 181 -19.29 14.88 11.77
C ALA A 181 -18.14 15.88 11.57
N LEU A 182 -18.17 17.00 12.29
CA LEU A 182 -17.12 18.01 12.23
C LEU A 182 -15.77 17.45 12.72
N ILE A 183 -15.77 16.75 13.84
CA ILE A 183 -14.57 16.09 14.37
C ILE A 183 -14.04 15.06 13.35
N ALA A 184 -14.91 14.23 12.78
CA ALA A 184 -14.54 13.24 11.78
C ALA A 184 -13.89 13.88 10.54
N ILE A 185 -14.41 15.02 10.07
CA ILE A 185 -13.83 15.77 8.94
C ILE A 185 -12.43 16.27 9.29
N VAL A 186 -12.25 16.89 10.46
CA VAL A 186 -10.96 17.45 10.88
C VAL A 186 -9.91 16.35 11.05
N VAL A 187 -10.26 15.27 11.77
CA VAL A 187 -9.35 14.14 12.04
C VAL A 187 -8.96 13.45 10.74
N THR A 188 -9.93 13.16 9.86
CA THR A 188 -9.66 12.50 8.58
C THR A 188 -8.79 13.35 7.66
N ARG A 189 -9.07 14.65 7.56
CA ARG A 189 -8.26 15.56 6.73
C ARG A 189 -6.84 15.71 7.27
N ARG A 190 -6.66 15.84 8.59
CA ARG A 190 -5.33 15.90 9.20
C ARG A 190 -4.56 14.58 9.06
N GLY A 191 -5.23 13.45 9.28
CA GLY A 191 -4.61 12.13 9.18
C GLY A 191 -4.16 11.75 7.76
N LEU A 192 -4.90 12.20 6.73
CA LEU A 192 -4.57 11.93 5.32
C LEU A 192 -3.66 12.98 4.67
N ARG A 193 -3.39 14.10 5.36
CA ARG A 193 -2.53 15.17 4.85
C ARG A 193 -1.11 14.69 4.50
N PRO A 194 -0.40 13.91 5.36
CA PRO A 194 0.94 13.43 5.03
C PRO A 194 0.98 12.57 3.75
N LEU A 195 -0.05 11.75 3.53
CA LEU A 195 -0.15 10.93 2.32
C LEU A 195 -0.29 11.78 1.05
N ARG A 196 -1.03 12.88 1.13
CA ARG A 196 -1.14 13.86 0.03
C ARG A 196 0.19 14.54 -0.25
N GLU A 197 0.85 15.03 0.78
CA GLU A 197 2.16 15.70 0.66
C GLU A 197 3.21 14.76 0.04
N MET A 198 3.19 13.48 0.43
CA MET A 198 4.04 12.45 -0.16
C MET A 198 3.74 12.23 -1.65
N THR A 199 2.47 12.14 -2.02
CA THR A 199 2.05 12.00 -3.42
C THR A 199 2.45 13.22 -4.26
N GLU A 200 2.26 14.42 -3.74
CA GLU A 200 2.67 15.66 -4.41
C GLU A 200 4.20 15.75 -4.58
N SER A 201 4.97 15.33 -3.58
CA SER A 201 6.43 15.26 -3.66
C SER A 201 6.87 14.30 -4.76
N LEU A 202 6.25 13.11 -4.85
CA LEU A 202 6.52 12.13 -5.91
C LEU A 202 6.22 12.68 -7.32
N HIS A 203 5.12 13.42 -7.49
CA HIS A 203 4.77 14.01 -8.80
C HIS A 203 5.74 15.12 -9.26
N ARG A 204 6.46 15.73 -8.34
CA ARG A 204 7.46 16.77 -8.66
C ARG A 204 8.81 16.20 -9.06
N ILE A 205 9.08 14.92 -8.75
CA ILE A 205 10.36 14.30 -9.07
C ILE A 205 10.39 13.99 -10.56
N GLY A 206 11.13 14.83 -11.30
CA GLY A 206 11.48 14.59 -12.71
C GLY A 206 12.81 13.84 -12.85
N PRO A 207 13.22 13.51 -14.11
CA PRO A 207 14.49 12.82 -14.39
C PRO A 207 15.71 13.53 -13.80
N ASP A 208 15.69 14.86 -13.73
CA ASP A 208 16.79 15.68 -13.22
C ASP A 208 16.84 15.75 -11.68
N GLN A 209 15.82 15.21 -11.00
CA GLN A 209 15.64 15.30 -9.54
C GLN A 209 15.65 13.95 -8.84
N LEU A 210 16.07 12.88 -9.52
CA LEU A 210 16.12 11.51 -8.96
C LEU A 210 17.01 11.39 -7.71
N LYS A 211 17.91 12.35 -7.48
CA LYS A 211 18.75 12.41 -6.25
C LYS A 211 18.03 12.91 -5.02
N GLN A 212 16.83 13.50 -5.17
CA GLN A 212 16.03 13.90 -4.01
C GLN A 212 15.55 12.65 -3.24
N ARG A 213 15.52 12.77 -1.90
CA ARG A 213 15.06 11.70 -1.01
C ARG A 213 13.81 12.17 -0.27
N ILE A 214 12.80 11.33 -0.26
CA ILE A 214 11.53 11.58 0.41
C ILE A 214 11.65 11.25 1.90
N GLY A 215 12.44 10.26 2.26
CA GLY A 215 12.63 9.78 3.62
C GLY A 215 13.29 10.78 4.58
N SER A 216 13.90 11.87 4.07
CA SER A 216 14.51 12.94 4.89
C SER A 216 13.48 13.82 5.59
N THR A 217 12.22 13.82 5.20
CA THR A 217 11.12 14.54 5.83
C THR A 217 10.56 13.69 6.96
N GLY A 218 10.28 14.28 8.14
CA GLY A 218 9.78 13.58 9.32
C GLY A 218 8.36 13.02 9.14
N TRP A 219 8.22 11.93 8.42
CA TRP A 219 6.95 11.24 8.19
C TRP A 219 6.46 10.50 9.44
N PRO A 220 5.14 10.34 9.61
CA PRO A 220 4.57 9.43 10.61
C PRO A 220 5.18 8.03 10.49
N ARG A 221 5.29 7.32 11.62
CA ARG A 221 5.92 5.99 11.70
C ARG A 221 5.30 4.99 10.71
N GLU A 222 4.00 5.09 10.47
CA GLU A 222 3.25 4.23 9.56
C GLU A 222 3.63 4.45 8.08
N LEU A 223 4.13 5.62 7.73
CA LEU A 223 4.55 5.97 6.36
C LEU A 223 6.05 5.86 6.12
N GLN A 224 6.87 5.70 7.17
CA GLN A 224 8.32 5.54 7.05
C GLN A 224 8.74 4.36 6.15
N PRO A 225 8.17 3.13 6.29
CA PRO A 225 8.53 2.01 5.40
C PRO A 225 8.25 2.32 3.93
N LEU A 226 7.16 3.03 3.66
CA LEU A 226 6.78 3.43 2.32
C LEU A 226 7.77 4.47 1.75
N ALA A 227 8.17 5.47 2.55
CA ALA A 227 9.17 6.46 2.16
C ALA A 227 10.52 5.81 1.83
N ILE A 228 10.97 4.85 2.64
CA ILE A 228 12.21 4.08 2.41
C ILE A 228 12.11 3.27 1.12
N ALA A 229 10.99 2.61 0.86
CA ALA A 229 10.79 1.84 -0.37
C ALA A 229 10.84 2.74 -1.62
N PHE A 230 10.25 3.93 -1.56
CA PHE A 230 10.35 4.92 -2.64
C PHE A 230 11.78 5.42 -2.84
N ASP A 231 12.52 5.73 -1.77
CA ASP A 231 13.91 6.16 -1.87
C ASP A 231 14.79 5.07 -2.50
N GLN A 232 14.56 3.80 -2.19
CA GLN A 232 15.25 2.68 -2.83
C GLN A 232 14.91 2.57 -4.32
N MET A 233 13.64 2.78 -4.69
CA MET A 233 13.23 2.80 -6.09
C MET A 233 13.86 3.97 -6.85
N LEU A 234 13.83 5.18 -6.28
CA LEU A 234 14.47 6.37 -6.86
C LEU A 234 15.97 6.16 -7.05
N LYS A 235 16.65 5.56 -6.06
CA LYS A 235 18.07 5.21 -6.19
C LYS A 235 18.33 4.26 -7.36
N ARG A 236 17.54 3.20 -7.50
CA ARG A 236 17.68 2.26 -8.62
C ARG A 236 17.45 2.94 -9.98
N LEU A 237 16.50 3.86 -10.05
CA LEU A 237 16.25 4.64 -11.26
C LEU A 237 17.41 5.59 -11.58
N ASP A 238 17.94 6.32 -10.59
CA ASP A 238 19.10 7.20 -10.72
C ASP A 238 20.34 6.44 -11.20
N ASP A 239 20.63 5.29 -10.56
CA ASP A 239 21.73 4.40 -10.94
C ASP A 239 21.57 3.88 -12.38
N SER A 240 20.34 3.54 -12.78
CA SER A 240 20.05 3.04 -14.14
C SER A 240 20.14 4.15 -15.19
N PHE A 241 19.63 5.35 -14.87
CA PHE A 241 19.71 6.51 -15.76
C PHE A 241 21.15 6.98 -15.95
N THR A 242 21.92 7.00 -14.86
CA THR A 242 23.35 7.36 -14.91
C THR A 242 24.12 6.38 -15.78
N ARG A 243 23.90 5.07 -15.62
CA ARG A 243 24.51 4.04 -16.49
C ARG A 243 24.12 4.20 -17.96
N LEU A 244 22.84 4.48 -18.24
CA LEU A 244 22.37 4.68 -19.62
C LEU A 244 22.98 5.94 -20.25
N SER A 245 23.05 7.02 -19.49
CA SER A 245 23.66 8.27 -19.95
C SER A 245 25.15 8.11 -20.27
N GLN A 246 25.90 7.46 -19.36
CA GLN A 246 27.32 7.16 -19.55
C GLN A 246 27.51 6.27 -20.79
N PHE A 247 26.73 5.19 -20.89
CA PHE A 247 26.75 4.30 -22.05
C PHE A 247 26.52 5.03 -23.37
N SER A 248 25.55 5.95 -23.43
CA SER A 248 25.25 6.72 -24.64
C SER A 248 26.39 7.68 -24.99
N ALA A 249 27.02 8.29 -23.98
CA ALA A 249 28.17 9.18 -24.21
C ALA A 249 29.39 8.42 -24.71
N ASP A 250 29.72 7.27 -24.10
CA ASP A 250 30.84 6.44 -24.50
C ASP A 250 30.65 5.87 -25.92
N LEU A 251 29.42 5.40 -26.22
CA LEU A 251 29.06 4.95 -27.56
C LEU A 251 29.26 6.06 -28.61
N ALA A 252 28.75 7.26 -28.35
CA ALA A 252 28.89 8.39 -29.27
C ALA A 252 30.38 8.72 -29.52
N HIS A 253 31.21 8.60 -28.50
CA HIS A 253 32.67 8.83 -28.62
C HIS A 253 33.34 7.75 -29.47
N GLU A 254 33.07 6.46 -29.18
CA GLU A 254 33.68 5.32 -29.89
C GLU A 254 33.21 5.19 -31.34
N LEU A 255 32.03 5.68 -31.71
CA LEU A 255 31.57 5.73 -33.10
C LEU A 255 32.12 6.95 -33.84
N ARG A 256 32.29 8.11 -33.18
CA ARG A 256 32.76 9.33 -33.82
C ARG A 256 34.18 9.22 -34.36
N THR A 257 35.06 8.57 -33.60
CA THR A 257 36.49 8.48 -33.96
C THR A 257 36.71 7.75 -35.28
N PRO A 258 36.23 6.50 -35.52
CA PRO A 258 36.43 5.82 -36.81
C PRO A 258 35.73 6.54 -37.97
N ILE A 259 34.56 7.13 -37.75
CA ILE A 259 33.87 7.92 -38.77
C ILE A 259 34.71 9.14 -39.18
N ALA A 260 35.28 9.85 -38.18
CA ALA A 260 36.14 11.02 -38.47
C ALA A 260 37.43 10.63 -39.19
N ASN A 261 38.04 9.49 -38.86
CA ASN A 261 39.23 8.95 -39.53
C ASN A 261 38.91 8.64 -40.99
N MET A 262 37.88 7.82 -41.25
CA MET A 262 37.47 7.50 -42.63
C MET A 262 37.15 8.73 -43.44
N LEU A 263 36.43 9.70 -42.87
CA LEU A 263 36.09 10.95 -43.55
C LEU A 263 37.34 11.76 -43.83
N GLY A 264 38.26 11.89 -42.88
CA GLY A 264 39.50 12.60 -43.03
C GLY A 264 40.43 12.00 -44.11
N GLU A 265 40.64 10.68 -44.07
CA GLU A 265 41.47 9.96 -45.03
C GLU A 265 40.89 10.07 -46.46
N THR A 266 39.60 9.86 -46.60
CA THR A 266 38.93 9.98 -47.93
C THR A 266 38.93 11.43 -48.44
N GLN A 267 38.71 12.45 -47.56
CA GLN A 267 38.81 13.85 -47.95
C GLN A 267 40.23 14.20 -48.40
N VAL A 268 41.25 13.77 -47.65
CA VAL A 268 42.67 13.98 -48.01
C VAL A 268 43.01 13.26 -49.32
N ALA A 269 42.47 12.05 -49.57
CA ALA A 269 42.65 11.36 -50.84
C ALA A 269 42.07 12.09 -52.04
N LEU A 270 41.00 12.88 -51.83
CA LEU A 270 40.32 13.68 -52.88
C LEU A 270 40.94 15.07 -53.12
N THR A 271 41.90 15.55 -52.28
CA THR A 271 42.49 16.89 -52.44
C THR A 271 43.46 17.02 -53.58
N ARG A 272 44.02 15.93 -54.08
CA ARG A 272 45.00 15.87 -55.19
C ARG A 272 44.94 14.53 -55.91
N ASP A 273 45.36 14.51 -57.14
CA ASP A 273 45.51 13.28 -57.90
C ASP A 273 46.56 12.35 -57.21
N ARG A 274 46.20 11.12 -57.09
CA ARG A 274 47.01 10.06 -56.44
C ARG A 274 47.23 8.88 -57.39
N THR A 275 48.21 8.04 -57.09
CA THR A 275 48.40 6.80 -57.79
C THR A 275 47.28 5.78 -57.44
N ALA A 276 47.07 4.81 -58.34
CA ALA A 276 46.12 3.73 -58.11
C ALA A 276 46.41 2.94 -56.79
N THR A 277 47.70 2.84 -56.45
CA THR A 277 48.14 2.18 -55.21
C THR A 277 47.73 2.99 -53.98
N GLU A 278 47.98 4.30 -53.96
CA GLU A 278 47.55 5.19 -52.85
C GLU A 278 46.01 5.19 -52.65
N TYR A 279 45.25 5.18 -53.75
CA TYR A 279 43.76 5.05 -53.63
C TYR A 279 43.35 3.70 -53.08
N ARG A 280 44.07 2.59 -53.47
CA ARG A 280 43.79 1.26 -52.93
C ARG A 280 44.07 1.22 -51.43
N GLU A 281 45.19 1.72 -50.97
CA GLU A 281 45.54 1.78 -49.53
C GLU A 281 44.51 2.55 -48.73
N THR A 282 44.01 3.72 -49.25
CA THR A 282 42.95 4.48 -48.61
C THR A 282 41.62 3.70 -48.53
N LEU A 283 41.26 2.97 -49.59
CA LEU A 283 40.07 2.14 -49.63
C LEU A 283 40.20 0.93 -48.66
N GLU A 284 41.35 0.28 -48.60
CA GLU A 284 41.64 -0.83 -47.67
C GLU A 284 41.54 -0.32 -46.21
N SER A 285 42.10 0.85 -45.90
CA SER A 285 41.94 1.49 -44.56
C SER A 285 40.47 1.78 -44.24
N THR A 286 39.74 2.35 -45.21
CA THR A 286 38.31 2.64 -45.04
C THR A 286 37.49 1.35 -44.79
N VAL A 287 37.77 0.26 -45.50
CA VAL A 287 37.09 -1.03 -45.30
C VAL A 287 37.40 -1.58 -43.91
N ALA A 288 38.65 -1.52 -43.45
CA ALA A 288 39.04 -1.97 -42.11
C ALA A 288 38.30 -1.20 -41.00
N GLU A 289 38.14 0.12 -41.13
CA GLU A 289 37.37 0.92 -40.18
C GLU A 289 35.86 0.64 -40.23
N CYS A 290 35.29 0.36 -41.44
CA CYS A 290 33.90 -0.09 -41.54
C CYS A 290 33.68 -1.46 -40.84
N GLU A 291 34.55 -2.41 -41.00
CA GLU A 291 34.52 -3.71 -40.34
C GLU A 291 34.64 -3.54 -38.82
N ARG A 292 35.50 -2.65 -38.35
CA ARG A 292 35.67 -2.30 -36.97
C ARG A 292 34.35 -1.74 -36.36
N LEU A 293 33.71 -0.80 -37.09
CA LEU A 293 32.40 -0.28 -36.68
C LEU A 293 31.33 -1.37 -36.59
N SER A 294 31.28 -2.27 -37.57
CA SER A 294 30.35 -3.39 -37.57
C SER A 294 30.55 -4.24 -36.30
N ARG A 295 31.80 -4.61 -35.97
CA ARG A 295 32.11 -5.37 -34.74
C ARG A 295 31.70 -4.62 -33.48
N ILE A 296 31.88 -3.31 -33.41
CA ILE A 296 31.44 -2.50 -32.27
C ILE A 296 29.90 -2.59 -32.10
N VAL A 297 29.14 -2.40 -33.21
CA VAL A 297 27.68 -2.49 -33.21
C VAL A 297 27.18 -3.88 -32.80
N ASP A 298 27.78 -4.96 -33.37
CA ASP A 298 27.40 -6.34 -33.06
C ASP A 298 27.66 -6.70 -31.60
N ASN A 299 28.81 -6.27 -31.06
CA ASN A 299 29.12 -6.47 -29.65
C ASN A 299 28.17 -5.72 -28.73
N LEU A 300 27.80 -4.51 -29.10
CA LEU A 300 26.87 -3.66 -28.37
C LEU A 300 25.47 -4.26 -28.33
N LEU A 301 24.94 -4.66 -29.51
CA LEU A 301 23.63 -5.31 -29.61
C LEU A 301 23.56 -6.62 -28.83
N PHE A 302 24.65 -7.41 -28.85
CA PHE A 302 24.71 -8.61 -28.04
C PHE A 302 24.62 -8.31 -26.54
N VAL A 303 25.46 -7.38 -26.05
CA VAL A 303 25.46 -7.01 -24.62
C VAL A 303 24.12 -6.44 -24.19
N ALA A 304 23.46 -5.64 -25.04
CA ALA A 304 22.14 -5.10 -24.76
C ALA A 304 21.06 -6.19 -24.68
N ARG A 305 21.13 -7.22 -25.54
CA ARG A 305 20.21 -8.38 -25.49
C ARG A 305 20.42 -9.24 -24.27
N VAL A 306 21.67 -9.44 -23.84
CA VAL A 306 21.98 -10.16 -22.59
C VAL A 306 21.42 -9.44 -21.38
N ASP A 307 21.59 -8.09 -21.30
CA ASP A 307 21.03 -7.29 -20.21
C ASP A 307 19.50 -7.33 -20.14
N ALA A 308 18.85 -7.39 -21.30
CA ALA A 308 17.40 -7.52 -21.40
C ALA A 308 16.89 -8.95 -21.09
N ALA A 309 17.78 -9.89 -20.74
CA ALA A 309 17.51 -11.31 -20.58
C ALA A 309 16.76 -11.94 -21.78
N SER A 310 17.02 -11.40 -22.99
CA SER A 310 16.35 -11.80 -24.23
C SER A 310 17.26 -12.59 -25.17
N GLU A 311 18.53 -12.81 -24.82
CA GLU A 311 19.45 -13.60 -25.63
C GLU A 311 19.19 -15.10 -25.41
N PRO A 312 18.78 -15.84 -26.45
CA PRO A 312 18.63 -17.28 -26.34
C PRO A 312 20.00 -17.97 -26.23
N ILE A 313 20.10 -18.99 -25.42
CA ILE A 313 21.34 -19.74 -25.19
C ILE A 313 21.10 -21.22 -25.53
N ALA A 314 21.85 -21.74 -26.46
CA ALA A 314 21.77 -23.14 -26.92
C ALA A 314 22.87 -24.00 -26.31
N ARG A 315 22.79 -24.25 -25.00
CA ARG A 315 23.80 -25.04 -24.28
C ARG A 315 23.81 -26.49 -24.75
N LYS A 316 24.98 -26.98 -25.07
CA LYS A 316 25.22 -28.40 -25.36
C LYS A 316 26.56 -28.84 -24.74
N GLN A 317 26.71 -30.13 -24.58
CA GLN A 317 27.99 -30.72 -24.13
C GLN A 317 28.91 -30.92 -25.33
N PHE A 318 30.15 -30.45 -25.22
CA PHE A 318 31.17 -30.62 -26.26
C PHE A 318 32.57 -30.68 -25.67
N ASP A 319 33.52 -31.17 -26.45
CA ASP A 319 34.94 -31.23 -26.07
C ASP A 319 35.57 -29.84 -26.14
N ALA A 320 35.87 -29.27 -24.96
CA ALA A 320 36.46 -27.94 -24.83
C ALA A 320 37.88 -27.88 -25.46
N ARG A 321 38.65 -28.98 -25.41
CA ARG A 321 39.99 -29.04 -25.98
C ARG A 321 39.94 -28.88 -27.48
N ALA A 322 39.11 -29.65 -28.15
CA ALA A 322 38.98 -29.60 -29.61
C ALA A 322 38.54 -28.22 -30.10
N GLU A 323 37.59 -27.56 -29.39
CA GLU A 323 37.10 -26.25 -29.76
C GLU A 323 38.18 -25.17 -29.52
N VAL A 324 38.90 -25.21 -28.39
CA VAL A 324 39.98 -24.26 -28.11
C VAL A 324 41.16 -24.41 -29.09
N GLU A 325 41.51 -25.63 -29.51
CA GLU A 325 42.53 -25.88 -30.51
C GLU A 325 42.14 -25.31 -31.88
N LYS A 326 40.89 -25.48 -32.30
CA LYS A 326 40.36 -24.88 -33.53
C LYS A 326 40.45 -23.34 -33.50
N ILE A 327 40.09 -22.72 -32.36
CA ILE A 327 40.21 -21.27 -32.19
C ILE A 327 41.68 -20.84 -32.21
N ALA A 328 42.59 -21.56 -31.49
CA ALA A 328 44.00 -21.26 -31.46
C ALA A 328 44.66 -21.37 -32.86
N GLU A 329 44.27 -22.37 -33.67
CA GLU A 329 44.74 -22.55 -35.06
C GLU A 329 44.33 -21.34 -35.92
N PHE A 330 43.13 -20.78 -35.76
CA PHE A 330 42.70 -19.56 -36.47
C PHE A 330 43.60 -18.37 -36.17
N TYR A 331 44.09 -18.23 -34.93
CA TYR A 331 44.99 -17.15 -34.52
C TYR A 331 46.48 -17.43 -34.79
N GLN A 332 46.84 -18.68 -35.23
CA GLN A 332 48.22 -19.08 -35.38
C GLN A 332 49.01 -18.22 -36.38
N THR A 333 48.38 -17.82 -37.50
CA THR A 333 49.03 -16.98 -38.50
C THR A 333 49.45 -15.62 -37.93
N VAL A 334 48.57 -14.99 -37.14
CA VAL A 334 48.83 -13.70 -36.47
C VAL A 334 49.90 -13.88 -35.35
N ALA A 335 49.87 -14.98 -34.66
CA ALA A 335 50.86 -15.31 -33.64
C ALA A 335 52.25 -15.55 -34.24
N ASP A 336 52.31 -16.27 -35.36
CA ASP A 336 53.59 -16.55 -36.09
C ASP A 336 54.22 -15.29 -36.63
N ASP A 337 53.45 -14.36 -37.23
CA ASP A 337 53.94 -13.05 -37.71
C ASP A 337 54.60 -12.23 -36.60
N ARG A 338 54.19 -12.45 -35.34
CA ARG A 338 54.72 -11.75 -34.17
C ARG A 338 55.66 -12.62 -33.32
N HIS A 339 55.95 -13.83 -33.79
CA HIS A 339 56.75 -14.83 -33.06
C HIS A 339 56.20 -15.16 -31.67
N VAL A 340 54.87 -15.09 -31.48
CA VAL A 340 54.20 -15.43 -30.21
C VAL A 340 53.81 -16.91 -30.20
N THR A 341 54.18 -17.63 -29.13
CA THR A 341 53.84 -19.04 -29.01
C THR A 341 52.50 -19.22 -28.29
N ILE A 342 51.52 -19.89 -28.91
CA ILE A 342 50.26 -20.30 -28.26
C ILE A 342 50.38 -21.77 -27.85
N ARG A 343 50.10 -22.10 -26.58
CA ARG A 343 50.11 -23.45 -26.05
C ARG A 343 48.80 -23.77 -25.37
N CYS A 344 48.21 -24.93 -25.71
CA CYS A 344 47.02 -25.45 -25.07
C CYS A 344 47.33 -26.62 -24.16
N SER A 345 46.78 -26.70 -22.96
CA SER A 345 46.95 -27.76 -21.97
C SER A 345 45.63 -28.14 -21.31
N GLY A 346 45.54 -29.36 -20.79
CA GLY A 346 44.33 -29.89 -20.19
C GLY A 346 43.29 -30.39 -21.20
N ASN A 347 42.20 -30.94 -20.73
CA ASN A 347 41.07 -31.44 -21.52
C ASN A 347 39.83 -31.50 -20.66
N GLY A 348 38.66 -31.72 -21.26
CA GLY A 348 37.39 -31.96 -20.56
C GLY A 348 36.18 -31.59 -21.38
N GLN A 349 35.04 -31.97 -20.85
CA GLN A 349 33.73 -31.66 -21.45
C GLN A 349 33.12 -30.45 -20.79
N ILE A 350 32.68 -29.51 -21.58
CA ILE A 350 32.00 -28.29 -21.11
C ILE A 350 30.52 -28.35 -21.51
N TYR A 351 29.66 -27.79 -20.66
CA TYR A 351 28.23 -27.58 -20.95
C TYR A 351 27.93 -26.08 -21.17
N ALA A 352 28.08 -25.67 -22.42
CA ALA A 352 27.95 -24.28 -22.82
C ALA A 352 27.34 -24.15 -24.23
N ASP A 353 27.05 -22.92 -24.65
CA ASP A 353 26.76 -22.59 -26.04
C ASP A 353 28.09 -22.45 -26.79
N PRO A 354 28.38 -23.28 -27.83
CA PRO A 354 29.66 -23.28 -28.50
C PRO A 354 29.98 -21.97 -29.22
N ASP A 355 29.00 -21.32 -29.83
CA ASP A 355 29.23 -20.08 -30.58
C ASP A 355 29.61 -18.94 -29.61
N LEU A 356 28.93 -18.90 -28.46
CA LEU A 356 29.26 -17.95 -27.38
C LEU A 356 30.61 -18.29 -26.72
N PHE A 357 30.91 -19.57 -26.55
CA PHE A 357 32.19 -20.02 -26.03
C PHE A 357 33.35 -19.62 -26.97
N GLU A 358 33.23 -19.92 -28.28
CA GLU A 358 34.19 -19.49 -29.31
C GLU A 358 34.40 -17.97 -29.26
N ARG A 359 33.32 -17.20 -29.16
CA ARG A 359 33.35 -15.73 -29.07
C ARG A 359 34.07 -15.23 -27.82
N ALA A 360 33.86 -15.88 -26.66
CA ALA A 360 34.54 -15.51 -25.42
C ALA A 360 36.03 -15.79 -25.45
N VAL A 361 36.41 -17.01 -25.88
CA VAL A 361 37.83 -17.44 -25.99
C VAL A 361 38.54 -16.60 -27.05
N GLY A 362 37.91 -16.34 -28.21
CA GLY A 362 38.47 -15.52 -29.27
C GLY A 362 38.75 -14.08 -28.81
N ASN A 363 37.83 -13.45 -28.06
CA ASN A 363 38.05 -12.11 -27.49
C ASN A 363 39.25 -12.09 -26.49
N LEU A 364 39.42 -13.15 -25.71
CA LEU A 364 40.57 -13.24 -24.81
C LEU A 364 41.88 -13.45 -25.55
N LEU A 365 41.90 -14.30 -26.60
CA LEU A 365 43.07 -14.50 -27.44
C LEU A 365 43.46 -13.25 -28.21
N ASP A 366 42.49 -12.52 -28.76
CA ASP A 366 42.75 -11.22 -29.41
C ASP A 366 43.39 -10.22 -28.43
N ASN A 367 42.87 -10.12 -27.19
CA ASN A 367 43.50 -9.30 -26.18
C ASN A 367 44.89 -9.78 -25.79
N ALA A 368 45.09 -11.10 -25.58
CA ALA A 368 46.38 -11.67 -25.24
C ALA A 368 47.42 -11.41 -26.34
N LEU A 369 47.08 -11.66 -27.62
CA LEU A 369 47.96 -11.38 -28.76
C LEU A 369 48.31 -9.91 -28.87
N ARG A 370 47.37 -9.02 -28.64
CA ARG A 370 47.55 -7.57 -28.71
C ARG A 370 48.58 -7.07 -27.70
N PHE A 371 48.51 -7.54 -26.45
CA PHE A 371 49.32 -7.02 -25.36
C PHE A 371 50.56 -7.84 -25.05
N THR A 372 50.71 -9.01 -25.69
CA THR A 372 51.95 -9.81 -25.63
C THR A 372 53.03 -9.23 -26.53
N PRO A 373 54.27 -9.03 -26.06
CA PRO A 373 55.36 -8.56 -26.89
C PRO A 373 55.80 -9.61 -27.93
N GLU A 374 56.58 -9.19 -28.93
CA GLU A 374 57.23 -10.13 -29.85
C GLU A 374 58.04 -11.17 -29.07
N ASN A 375 58.06 -12.40 -29.57
CA ASN A 375 58.64 -13.57 -28.92
C ASN A 375 58.01 -13.94 -27.55
N GLY A 376 56.82 -13.45 -27.26
CA GLY A 376 56.10 -13.78 -26.05
C GLY A 376 55.38 -15.13 -26.11
N SER A 377 54.59 -15.42 -25.09
CA SER A 377 53.86 -16.69 -24.98
C SER A 377 52.46 -16.50 -24.40
N ILE A 378 51.52 -17.25 -24.94
CA ILE A 378 50.14 -17.35 -24.45
C ILE A 378 49.88 -18.81 -24.09
N GLN A 379 49.35 -19.05 -22.90
CA GLN A 379 48.98 -20.36 -22.41
C GLN A 379 47.46 -20.44 -22.18
N ILE A 380 46.82 -21.47 -22.75
CA ILE A 380 45.42 -21.81 -22.51
C ILE A 380 45.40 -23.09 -21.68
N ALA A 381 44.89 -23.01 -20.48
CA ALA A 381 44.77 -24.15 -19.58
C ALA A 381 43.28 -24.48 -19.36
N LEU A 382 42.96 -25.77 -19.54
CA LEU A 382 41.61 -26.31 -19.37
C LEU A 382 41.60 -27.22 -18.15
N CYS A 383 40.71 -26.97 -17.19
CA CYS A 383 40.62 -27.79 -15.98
C CYS A 383 39.16 -28.11 -15.69
N GLN A 384 38.83 -29.39 -15.60
CA GLN A 384 37.52 -29.88 -15.22
C GLN A 384 37.53 -30.18 -13.72
N HIS A 385 36.61 -29.54 -12.98
CA HIS A 385 36.30 -29.78 -11.57
C HIS A 385 35.02 -30.59 -11.44
N GLU A 386 34.63 -30.96 -10.21
CA GLU A 386 33.40 -31.74 -9.98
C GLU A 386 32.13 -30.97 -10.35
N ALA A 387 32.10 -29.65 -10.13
CA ALA A 387 30.91 -28.81 -10.32
C ALA A 387 31.00 -27.86 -11.52
N ASP A 388 32.22 -27.56 -11.98
CA ASP A 388 32.48 -26.53 -12.97
C ASP A 388 33.64 -26.88 -13.90
N PHE A 389 33.78 -26.11 -14.97
CA PHE A 389 34.85 -26.20 -15.94
C PHE A 389 35.54 -24.84 -16.03
N GLU A 390 36.85 -24.82 -15.80
CA GLU A 390 37.69 -23.63 -15.87
C GLU A 390 38.46 -23.56 -17.17
N VAL A 391 38.44 -22.38 -17.81
CA VAL A 391 39.31 -22.02 -18.93
C VAL A 391 40.17 -20.83 -18.48
N ALA A 392 41.45 -21.01 -18.36
CA ALA A 392 42.42 -19.97 -18.01
C ALA A 392 43.27 -19.60 -19.23
N ILE A 393 43.29 -18.32 -19.60
CA ILE A 393 44.12 -17.77 -20.66
C ILE A 393 45.13 -16.83 -20.02
N SER A 394 46.42 -17.17 -20.13
CA SER A 394 47.53 -16.42 -19.52
C SER A 394 48.49 -15.93 -20.59
N ASP A 395 48.84 -14.67 -20.53
CA ASP A 395 49.89 -14.05 -21.37
C ASP A 395 51.05 -13.53 -20.50
N ASN A 396 52.21 -13.37 -21.11
CA ASN A 396 53.36 -12.73 -20.50
C ASN A 396 53.54 -11.27 -21.01
N GLY A 397 52.45 -10.59 -21.25
CA GLY A 397 52.40 -9.24 -21.77
C GLY A 397 52.70 -8.13 -20.76
N CYS A 398 52.30 -6.90 -21.10
CA CYS A 398 52.59 -5.73 -20.27
C CYS A 398 51.84 -5.73 -18.89
N GLY A 399 50.85 -6.59 -18.71
CA GLY A 399 50.04 -6.63 -17.49
C GLY A 399 49.16 -5.42 -17.29
N ILE A 400 48.41 -5.43 -16.20
CA ILE A 400 47.43 -4.39 -15.83
C ILE A 400 47.76 -3.92 -14.41
N ALA A 401 47.78 -2.59 -14.20
CA ALA A 401 47.99 -2.03 -12.86
C ALA A 401 46.79 -2.32 -11.95
N ALA A 402 47.05 -2.55 -10.66
CA ALA A 402 46.03 -2.98 -9.69
C ALA A 402 44.80 -2.04 -9.58
N GLU A 403 45.01 -0.74 -9.80
CA GLU A 403 43.95 0.27 -9.79
C GLU A 403 42.91 0.10 -10.92
N HIS A 404 43.29 -0.55 -12.02
CA HIS A 404 42.41 -0.79 -13.15
C HIS A 404 41.64 -2.11 -13.06
N LEU A 405 42.14 -3.11 -12.31
CA LEU A 405 41.54 -4.47 -12.22
C LEU A 405 40.07 -4.48 -11.85
N PRO A 406 39.58 -3.66 -10.91
CA PRO A 406 38.13 -3.64 -10.56
C PRO A 406 37.20 -3.23 -11.70
N ARG A 407 37.73 -2.57 -12.73
CA ARG A 407 36.97 -1.95 -13.80
C ARG A 407 37.18 -2.52 -15.17
N VAL A 408 38.11 -3.50 -15.34
CA VAL A 408 38.48 -4.04 -16.67
C VAL A 408 37.32 -4.74 -17.39
N PHE A 409 36.30 -5.18 -16.66
CA PHE A 409 35.08 -5.75 -17.21
C PHE A 409 33.97 -4.71 -17.46
N ASP A 410 34.21 -3.43 -17.10
CA ASP A 410 33.27 -2.35 -17.42
C ASP A 410 33.29 -2.08 -18.93
N ARG A 411 32.14 -1.75 -19.49
CA ARG A 411 32.00 -1.40 -20.92
C ARG A 411 32.78 -0.14 -21.24
N PHE A 412 33.44 -0.11 -22.39
CA PHE A 412 34.26 0.99 -22.87
C PHE A 412 35.42 1.38 -21.95
N TYR A 413 35.69 0.59 -20.91
CA TYR A 413 36.79 0.86 -20.01
C TYR A 413 38.11 0.50 -20.64
N ARG A 414 39.10 1.40 -20.55
CA ARG A 414 40.46 1.22 -21.02
C ARG A 414 41.43 1.86 -20.03
N ALA A 415 42.52 1.15 -19.71
CA ALA A 415 43.62 1.72 -18.96
C ALA A 415 44.31 2.81 -19.79
N GLU A 416 44.82 3.87 -19.16
CA GLU A 416 45.43 5.01 -19.87
C GLU A 416 46.61 4.57 -20.76
N SER A 417 47.38 3.60 -20.34
CA SER A 417 48.49 3.00 -21.10
C SER A 417 48.05 2.29 -22.38
N SER A 418 46.79 1.92 -22.54
CA SER A 418 46.22 1.22 -23.70
C SER A 418 45.49 2.13 -24.69
N ARG A 419 45.40 3.45 -24.42
CA ARG A 419 44.67 4.38 -25.30
C ARG A 419 45.21 4.51 -26.70
N GLY A 420 46.46 4.17 -26.93
CA GLY A 420 47.09 4.14 -28.27
C GLY A 420 46.88 2.84 -29.05
N SER A 421 46.32 1.79 -28.43
CA SER A 421 46.07 0.50 -29.09
C SER A 421 44.63 0.44 -29.66
N ASP A 422 44.43 -0.29 -30.74
CA ASP A 422 43.13 -0.50 -31.36
C ASP A 422 42.18 -1.32 -30.48
N GLY A 423 41.03 -0.80 -30.05
CA GLY A 423 40.02 -1.54 -29.27
C GLY A 423 39.00 -0.65 -28.59
N ALA A 424 37.73 -0.99 -28.73
CA ALA A 424 36.59 -0.24 -28.17
C ALA A 424 36.31 -0.46 -26.67
N GLY A 425 37.17 -1.23 -25.95
CA GLY A 425 36.91 -1.53 -24.54
C GLY A 425 35.67 -2.41 -24.28
N LEU A 426 35.22 -3.16 -25.30
CA LEU A 426 34.03 -4.04 -25.18
C LEU A 426 34.38 -5.51 -25.02
N GLY A 427 35.59 -5.96 -25.34
CA GLY A 427 35.95 -7.38 -25.37
C GLY A 427 35.79 -8.08 -24.02
N LEU A 428 36.37 -7.55 -22.94
CA LEU A 428 36.25 -8.15 -21.60
C LEU A 428 34.82 -8.03 -21.03
N ALA A 429 34.11 -6.95 -21.31
CA ALA A 429 32.69 -6.79 -20.95
C ALA A 429 31.82 -7.85 -21.65
N LEU A 430 32.10 -8.13 -22.94
CA LEU A 430 31.43 -9.17 -23.70
C LEU A 430 31.72 -10.56 -23.09
N VAL A 431 32.99 -10.87 -22.78
CA VAL A 431 33.40 -12.13 -22.14
C VAL A 431 32.64 -12.32 -20.84
N LYS A 432 32.60 -11.30 -19.98
CA LYS A 432 31.86 -11.36 -18.74
C LYS A 432 30.38 -11.62 -18.97
N SER A 433 29.74 -10.90 -19.91
CA SER A 433 28.32 -11.08 -20.24
C SER A 433 28.03 -12.51 -20.72
N ILE A 434 28.92 -13.12 -21.55
CA ILE A 434 28.77 -14.49 -22.01
C ILE A 434 28.84 -15.46 -20.83
N VAL A 435 29.82 -15.32 -19.96
CA VAL A 435 30.01 -16.22 -18.81
C VAL A 435 28.87 -16.07 -17.80
N ASP A 436 28.46 -14.84 -17.49
CA ASP A 436 27.29 -14.53 -16.61
C ASP A 436 26.00 -15.15 -17.19
N LEU A 437 25.80 -15.11 -18.51
CA LEU A 437 24.67 -15.74 -19.21
C LEU A 437 24.67 -17.28 -19.03
N HIS A 438 25.84 -17.87 -18.92
CA HIS A 438 26.00 -19.31 -18.62
C HIS A 438 25.82 -19.62 -17.12
N GLY A 439 25.69 -18.62 -16.25
CA GLY A 439 25.65 -18.78 -14.79
C GLY A 439 27.03 -19.06 -14.17
N GLY A 440 28.06 -18.70 -14.88
CA GLY A 440 29.46 -18.83 -14.49
C GLY A 440 30.06 -17.56 -13.87
N SER A 441 31.37 -17.48 -13.79
CA SER A 441 32.11 -16.31 -13.33
C SER A 441 33.39 -16.07 -14.13
N ALA A 442 33.74 -14.81 -14.37
CA ALA A 442 34.98 -14.38 -15.00
C ALA A 442 35.86 -13.66 -13.97
N LEU A 443 37.12 -14.12 -13.85
CA LEU A 443 38.11 -13.59 -12.92
C LEU A 443 39.33 -13.13 -13.70
N ILE A 444 40.05 -12.12 -13.22
CA ILE A 444 41.28 -11.61 -13.81
C ILE A 444 42.35 -11.43 -12.73
N GLU A 445 43.54 -11.92 -13.02
CA GLU A 445 44.76 -11.77 -12.21
C GLU A 445 45.81 -11.12 -13.11
N SER A 446 46.41 -10.03 -12.71
CA SER A 446 47.44 -9.35 -13.51
C SER A 446 48.39 -8.56 -12.63
N GLU A 447 49.66 -8.52 -13.02
CA GLU A 447 50.68 -7.68 -12.44
C GLU A 447 51.43 -6.92 -13.54
N LEU A 448 51.62 -5.64 -13.38
CA LEU A 448 52.27 -4.79 -14.37
C LEU A 448 53.66 -5.32 -14.70
N GLY A 449 53.97 -5.55 -15.98
CA GLY A 449 55.23 -6.12 -16.47
C GLY A 449 55.40 -7.64 -16.35
N ARG A 450 54.39 -8.38 -15.86
CA ARG A 450 54.44 -9.85 -15.73
C ARG A 450 53.39 -10.58 -16.54
N GLY A 451 52.38 -9.87 -17.04
CA GLY A 451 51.31 -10.43 -17.87
C GLY A 451 49.95 -10.47 -17.18
N THR A 452 49.01 -11.14 -17.84
CA THR A 452 47.62 -11.23 -17.42
C THR A 452 47.12 -12.65 -17.52
N THR A 453 46.32 -13.08 -16.54
CA THR A 453 45.56 -14.34 -16.57
C THR A 453 44.08 -14.05 -16.41
N VAL A 454 43.26 -14.46 -17.39
CA VAL A 454 41.80 -14.41 -17.29
C VAL A 454 41.26 -15.82 -17.14
N LYS A 455 40.48 -16.07 -16.11
CA LYS A 455 39.84 -17.35 -15.78
C LYS A 455 38.35 -17.27 -16.02
N LEU A 456 37.81 -18.16 -16.85
CA LEU A 456 36.38 -18.30 -17.11
C LEU A 456 35.91 -19.61 -16.46
N VAL A 457 34.91 -19.54 -15.61
CA VAL A 457 34.33 -20.68 -14.92
C VAL A 457 32.91 -20.92 -15.43
N PHE A 458 32.66 -22.11 -15.97
CA PHE A 458 31.36 -22.51 -16.50
C PHE A 458 30.80 -23.67 -15.66
N PRO A 459 29.53 -23.60 -15.18
CA PRO A 459 28.92 -24.71 -14.44
C PRO A 459 28.66 -25.91 -15.36
N LEU A 460 28.97 -27.14 -14.91
CA LEU A 460 28.77 -28.38 -15.67
C LEU A 460 27.32 -28.86 -15.71
N SER A 461 26.44 -28.29 -14.90
CA SER A 461 25.01 -28.58 -14.89
C SER A 461 24.18 -27.29 -14.75
N PRO A 462 22.96 -27.24 -15.30
CA PRO A 462 22.10 -26.08 -15.12
C PRO A 462 21.79 -25.89 -13.64
N ASN A 463 22.20 -24.76 -13.07
CA ASN A 463 21.94 -24.41 -11.68
C ASN A 463 20.42 -24.24 -11.48
N LYS A 464 19.79 -25.10 -10.68
CA LYS A 464 18.33 -25.12 -10.38
C LYS A 464 17.82 -23.87 -9.63
N SER A 465 18.64 -22.87 -9.37
CA SER A 465 18.34 -21.77 -8.43
C SER A 465 17.75 -20.49 -9.06
N GLN A 466 17.45 -20.42 -10.37
CA GLN A 466 16.93 -19.17 -10.97
C GLN A 466 15.48 -19.25 -11.51
N HIS A 467 14.75 -20.35 -11.34
CA HIS A 467 13.33 -20.42 -11.73
C HIS A 467 12.45 -20.98 -10.63
N SER A 468 12.38 -20.29 -9.47
CA SER A 468 11.33 -20.53 -8.46
C SER A 468 10.73 -19.23 -7.97
N VAL A 469 10.18 -18.44 -8.90
CA VAL A 469 8.99 -17.63 -8.60
C VAL A 469 7.81 -18.49 -9.04
N SER A 470 7.52 -19.53 -8.29
CA SER A 470 6.31 -20.33 -8.46
C SER A 470 5.14 -19.52 -7.92
N VAL A 471 4.28 -19.17 -8.82
CA VAL A 471 2.86 -18.90 -8.57
C VAL A 471 2.26 -20.13 -7.88
N SER A 472 2.28 -20.19 -6.57
CA SER A 472 1.49 -21.13 -5.78
C SER A 472 0.25 -20.41 -5.27
N GLY A 473 -0.71 -20.25 -6.18
CA GLY A 473 -2.10 -19.97 -5.87
C GLY A 473 -2.81 -21.24 -5.53
N THR A 474 -2.79 -21.66 -4.28
CA THR A 474 -3.64 -22.75 -3.80
C THR A 474 -5.03 -22.19 -3.54
N MET A 475 -5.94 -22.43 -4.48
CA MET A 475 -7.38 -22.41 -4.21
C MET A 475 -7.67 -23.50 -3.18
N THR A 476 -8.10 -23.11 -2.00
CA THR A 476 -8.82 -24.01 -1.09
C THR A 476 -10.27 -23.56 -1.03
N LYS A 477 -11.14 -24.36 -1.67
CA LYS A 477 -12.58 -24.38 -1.43
C LYS A 477 -12.83 -24.88 0.00
N ARG A 478 -13.47 -24.09 0.81
CA ARG A 478 -14.60 -24.50 1.68
C ARG A 478 -15.36 -23.26 2.12
#